data_6e80b6c1edada5f706929bc72de7628c
#
_entry.id   6e80b6c1edada5f706929bc72de7628c
#
_cell.length_a   1.000
_cell.length_b   1.000
_cell.length_c   1.000
_cell.angle_alpha   90.00
_cell.angle_beta   90.00
_cell.angle_gamma   90.00
#
_symmetry.space_group_name_H-M   'P 1'
#
loop_
_entity.id
_entity.type
_entity.pdbx_description
1 polymer ?
#
loop_
_entity_poly.entity_id
_entity_poly.type
_entity_poly.pdbx_seq_one_letter_code
_entity_poly.pdbx_strand_id
1 'polypeptide(L)'
;MFVQCPNCLRRYRLNESQAKLLRIRCRGCGTEFLASPSANARHEVSGRQSRATAVVADIQRDFRSALVELLLGLGFHIVVAEDGLTALKEVQTLHPRLLLVNPYLPELMGTELISRIRQEDAPPPTIILLGAIHSSKRYRRRPESLYGADDYLDESGSDDSIVRKVEYHLHLPPSPPRNVAGDDEEGLRLARSVFTDLLVCDPERMARVKVPEDFFSLFREEAAEGKRYIETRRRGASALLGEVVAHYLSGS
;
A
#
# COMPACT_ATOMS: atom_id res chain seq x y z
N MET A 1 27.00 -13.34 -18.07
CA MET A 1 25.91 -12.35 -18.22
C MET A 1 24.87 -12.53 -17.11
N PHE A 2 24.03 -11.52 -16.84
CA PHE A 2 22.93 -11.66 -15.90
C PHE A 2 21.61 -11.68 -16.65
N VAL A 3 20.70 -12.53 -16.21
CA VAL A 3 19.29 -12.56 -16.69
C VAL A 3 18.39 -12.41 -15.50
N GLN A 4 17.21 -11.87 -15.73
CA GLN A 4 16.24 -11.58 -14.69
C GLN A 4 14.93 -12.31 -14.95
N CYS A 5 14.36 -12.93 -13.92
CA CYS A 5 13.06 -13.55 -14.02
C CYS A 5 11.99 -12.49 -14.34
N PRO A 6 11.16 -12.67 -15.37
CA PRO A 6 10.13 -11.68 -15.73
C PRO A 6 9.01 -11.58 -14.68
N ASN A 7 8.81 -12.58 -13.85
CA ASN A 7 7.77 -12.60 -12.84
C ASN A 7 8.23 -12.00 -11.50
N CYS A 8 9.36 -12.50 -10.93
CA CYS A 8 9.82 -12.07 -9.60
C CYS A 8 11.12 -11.25 -9.63
N LEU A 9 11.61 -10.90 -10.81
CA LEU A 9 12.82 -10.11 -11.07
C LEU A 9 14.11 -10.66 -10.42
N ARG A 10 14.10 -11.89 -9.94
CA ARG A 10 15.30 -12.54 -9.41
C ARG A 10 16.37 -12.61 -10.49
N ARG A 11 17.59 -12.19 -10.15
CA ARG A 11 18.73 -12.20 -11.06
C ARG A 11 19.46 -13.54 -11.01
N TYR A 12 19.82 -14.05 -12.17
CA TYR A 12 20.63 -15.25 -12.36
C TYR A 12 21.91 -14.90 -13.11
N ARG A 13 23.02 -15.40 -12.62
CA ARG A 13 24.29 -15.30 -13.35
C ARG A 13 24.44 -16.51 -14.25
N LEU A 14 24.53 -16.29 -15.55
CA LEU A 14 24.78 -17.32 -16.54
C LEU A 14 26.23 -17.24 -17.02
N ASN A 15 26.85 -18.39 -17.20
CA ASN A 15 28.16 -18.47 -17.83
C ASN A 15 28.02 -18.24 -19.35
N GLU A 16 29.03 -17.67 -19.97
CA GLU A 16 29.00 -17.28 -21.39
C GLU A 16 28.85 -18.51 -22.33
N SER A 17 29.32 -19.69 -21.89
CA SER A 17 29.11 -20.93 -22.62
C SER A 17 27.66 -21.42 -22.68
N GLN A 18 26.76 -20.87 -21.87
CA GLN A 18 25.35 -21.23 -21.80
C GLN A 18 24.44 -20.22 -22.52
N ALA A 19 25.01 -19.30 -23.30
CA ALA A 19 24.34 -18.18 -23.91
C ALA A 19 23.41 -18.51 -25.12
N LYS A 20 23.16 -19.80 -25.40
CA LYS A 20 22.17 -20.20 -26.40
C LYS A 20 20.83 -20.40 -25.71
N LEU A 21 19.78 -19.76 -26.18
CA LEU A 21 18.36 -19.90 -25.77
C LEU A 21 18.14 -20.94 -24.67
N LEU A 22 18.39 -20.57 -23.43
CA LEU A 22 18.25 -21.46 -22.29
C LEU A 22 16.88 -21.22 -21.66
N ARG A 23 16.08 -22.27 -21.57
CA ARG A 23 14.85 -22.24 -20.77
C ARG A 23 15.25 -22.35 -19.30
N ILE A 24 14.94 -21.32 -18.53
CA ILE A 24 15.25 -21.26 -17.10
C ILE A 24 13.96 -21.33 -16.30
N ARG A 25 13.94 -22.25 -15.34
CA ARG A 25 12.89 -22.25 -14.31
C ARG A 25 13.36 -21.41 -13.13
N CYS A 26 12.62 -20.36 -12.80
CA CYS A 26 12.94 -19.50 -11.68
C CYS A 26 12.86 -20.28 -10.37
N ARG A 27 13.96 -20.32 -9.62
CA ARG A 27 14.00 -20.97 -8.30
C ARG A 27 13.22 -20.19 -7.23
N GLY A 28 12.79 -18.95 -7.55
CA GLY A 28 12.04 -18.11 -6.63
C GLY A 28 10.53 -18.25 -6.78
N CYS A 29 10.02 -18.30 -8.03
CA CYS A 29 8.58 -18.29 -8.30
C CYS A 29 8.12 -19.39 -9.24
N GLY A 30 9.00 -20.32 -9.60
CA GLY A 30 8.68 -21.45 -10.49
C GLY A 30 8.46 -21.06 -11.97
N THR A 31 8.41 -19.80 -12.32
CA THR A 31 8.17 -19.33 -13.68
C THR A 31 9.26 -19.81 -14.63
N GLU A 32 8.85 -20.39 -15.76
CA GLU A 32 9.76 -20.74 -16.85
C GLU A 32 9.87 -19.56 -17.84
N PHE A 33 11.10 -19.19 -18.18
CA PHE A 33 11.36 -18.12 -19.12
C PHE A 33 12.60 -18.41 -19.97
N LEU A 34 12.68 -17.76 -21.13
CA LEU A 34 13.82 -17.90 -22.03
C LEU A 34 14.87 -16.84 -21.70
N ALA A 35 16.09 -17.28 -21.43
CA ALA A 35 17.24 -16.39 -21.32
C ALA A 35 17.83 -16.15 -22.72
N SER A 36 17.76 -14.91 -23.18
CA SER A 36 18.39 -14.49 -24.42
C SER A 36 19.50 -13.47 -24.15
N PRO A 37 20.65 -13.53 -24.83
CA PRO A 37 21.74 -12.60 -24.68
C PRO A 37 21.42 -11.15 -25.03
N SER A 38 20.35 -10.92 -25.78
CA SER A 38 19.93 -9.60 -26.27
C SER A 38 18.81 -8.92 -25.44
N ALA A 39 18.48 -9.46 -24.25
CA ALA A 39 17.35 -8.97 -23.43
C ALA A 39 17.57 -7.60 -22.75
N ASN A 40 18.51 -6.76 -23.24
CA ASN A 40 18.48 -5.32 -22.98
C ASN A 40 17.65 -4.56 -24.03
N ALA A 41 17.09 -5.25 -25.01
CA ALA A 41 16.16 -4.68 -26.00
C ALA A 41 14.72 -5.03 -25.56
N ARG A 42 13.88 -4.01 -25.47
CA ARG A 42 12.43 -4.01 -25.28
C ARG A 42 11.79 -5.35 -25.69
N HIS A 43 11.38 -6.15 -24.69
CA HIS A 43 10.54 -7.31 -24.97
C HIS A 43 9.14 -6.83 -25.32
N GLU A 44 8.86 -6.77 -26.60
CA GLU A 44 7.50 -6.96 -27.09
C GLU A 44 7.13 -8.43 -26.82
N VAL A 45 6.43 -8.67 -25.72
CA VAL A 45 5.88 -9.98 -25.40
C VAL A 45 4.46 -10.03 -25.93
N SER A 46 4.33 -10.60 -27.12
CA SER A 46 3.10 -11.21 -27.57
C SER A 46 2.76 -12.39 -26.66
N GLY A 47 1.69 -12.25 -25.87
CA GLY A 47 1.10 -13.31 -25.05
C GLY A 47 1.24 -13.13 -23.55
N ARG A 48 0.14 -12.78 -22.88
CA ARG A 48 -0.14 -12.71 -21.43
C ARG A 48 1.11 -12.49 -20.56
N GLN A 49 1.43 -11.22 -20.33
CA GLN A 49 2.34 -10.82 -19.27
C GLN A 49 1.79 -11.37 -17.94
N SER A 50 2.48 -12.35 -17.36
CA SER A 50 2.24 -12.75 -15.98
C SER A 50 2.53 -11.52 -15.10
N ARG A 51 1.48 -10.83 -14.68
CA ARG A 51 1.59 -9.70 -13.76
C ARG A 51 2.17 -10.21 -12.45
N ALA A 52 3.09 -9.46 -11.86
CA ALA A 52 3.59 -9.79 -10.53
C ALA A 52 2.42 -9.83 -9.55
N THR A 53 2.40 -10.84 -8.67
CA THR A 53 1.34 -10.99 -7.68
C THR A 53 1.69 -10.21 -6.41
N ALA A 54 0.72 -9.53 -5.84
CA ALA A 54 0.76 -8.96 -4.52
C ALA A 54 -0.38 -9.54 -3.66
N VAL A 55 -0.09 -9.82 -2.39
CA VAL A 55 -1.08 -10.20 -1.39
C VAL A 55 -1.30 -9.01 -0.48
N VAL A 56 -2.57 -8.66 -0.26
CA VAL A 56 -3.00 -7.61 0.68
C VAL A 56 -3.78 -8.28 1.79
N ALA A 57 -3.17 -8.38 2.95
CA ALA A 57 -3.74 -9.01 4.14
C ALA A 57 -4.15 -7.92 5.15
N ASP A 58 -5.41 -7.53 5.13
CA ASP A 58 -5.97 -6.49 6.00
C ASP A 58 -7.46 -6.72 6.27
N ILE A 59 -7.88 -6.38 7.49
CA ILE A 59 -9.29 -6.44 7.92
C ILE A 59 -10.05 -5.15 7.61
N GLN A 60 -9.35 -4.03 7.47
CA GLN A 60 -9.96 -2.73 7.21
C GLN A 60 -10.35 -2.59 5.75
N ARG A 61 -11.63 -2.72 5.46
CA ARG A 61 -12.17 -2.76 4.09
C ARG A 61 -11.78 -1.53 3.27
N ASP A 62 -11.93 -0.33 3.82
CA ASP A 62 -11.73 0.91 3.06
C ASP A 62 -10.27 1.12 2.69
N PHE A 63 -9.36 0.94 3.66
CA PHE A 63 -7.92 1.06 3.40
C PHE A 63 -7.43 -0.04 2.45
N ARG A 64 -7.88 -1.27 2.66
CA ARG A 64 -7.60 -2.40 1.78
C ARG A 64 -8.03 -2.13 0.33
N SER A 65 -9.24 -1.56 0.14
CA SER A 65 -9.73 -1.23 -1.20
C SER A 65 -8.86 -0.18 -1.88
N ALA A 66 -8.46 0.87 -1.15
CA ALA A 66 -7.53 1.87 -1.67
C ALA A 66 -6.18 1.26 -2.07
N LEU A 67 -5.60 0.38 -1.24
CA LEU A 67 -4.36 -0.33 -1.55
C LEU A 67 -4.49 -1.20 -2.80
N VAL A 68 -5.61 -1.90 -2.95
CA VAL A 68 -5.90 -2.73 -4.14
C VAL A 68 -5.90 -1.87 -5.40
N GLU A 69 -6.60 -0.74 -5.39
CA GLU A 69 -6.65 0.19 -6.54
C GLU A 69 -5.26 0.72 -6.90
N LEU A 70 -4.47 1.13 -5.91
CA LEU A 70 -3.10 1.61 -6.12
C LEU A 70 -2.22 0.54 -6.77
N LEU A 71 -2.26 -0.69 -6.26
CA LEU A 71 -1.44 -1.79 -6.76
C LEU A 71 -1.90 -2.28 -8.13
N LEU A 72 -3.22 -2.28 -8.42
CA LEU A 72 -3.74 -2.53 -9.76
C LEU A 72 -3.21 -1.50 -10.76
N GLY A 73 -3.15 -0.22 -10.36
CA GLY A 73 -2.55 0.85 -11.15
C GLY A 73 -1.06 0.67 -11.43
N LEU A 74 -0.34 -0.03 -10.54
CA LEU A 74 1.06 -0.44 -10.74
C LEU A 74 1.20 -1.74 -11.56
N GLY A 75 0.09 -2.35 -11.98
CA GLY A 75 0.08 -3.54 -12.82
C GLY A 75 0.22 -4.86 -12.08
N PHE A 76 -0.04 -4.91 -10.77
CA PHE A 76 -0.05 -6.15 -10.01
C PHE A 76 -1.32 -6.97 -10.26
N HIS A 77 -1.20 -8.29 -10.12
CA HIS A 77 -2.32 -9.17 -9.83
C HIS A 77 -2.49 -9.22 -8.31
N ILE A 78 -3.70 -8.89 -7.82
CA ILE A 78 -3.93 -8.73 -6.38
C ILE A 78 -4.73 -9.92 -5.83
N VAL A 79 -4.27 -10.43 -4.71
CA VAL A 79 -5.00 -11.38 -3.89
C VAL A 79 -5.22 -10.77 -2.51
N VAL A 80 -6.46 -10.83 -2.05
CA VAL A 80 -6.87 -10.26 -0.77
C VAL A 80 -7.04 -11.39 0.25
N ALA A 81 -6.54 -11.19 1.45
CA ALA A 81 -6.77 -12.05 2.60
C ALA A 81 -7.32 -11.24 3.78
N GLU A 82 -8.31 -11.77 4.47
CA GLU A 82 -8.93 -11.12 5.64
C GLU A 82 -8.45 -11.71 6.96
N ASP A 83 -7.66 -12.77 6.91
CA ASP A 83 -7.03 -13.43 8.05
C ASP A 83 -5.61 -13.90 7.73
N GLY A 84 -4.84 -14.17 8.78
CA GLY A 84 -3.43 -14.52 8.64
C GLY A 84 -3.18 -15.94 8.11
N LEU A 85 -4.08 -16.89 8.35
CA LEU A 85 -3.92 -18.26 7.82
C LEU A 85 -4.16 -18.29 6.32
N THR A 86 -5.21 -17.62 5.85
CA THR A 86 -5.46 -17.42 4.42
C THR A 86 -4.28 -16.71 3.77
N ALA A 87 -3.77 -15.64 4.37
CA ALA A 87 -2.61 -14.92 3.86
C ALA A 87 -1.37 -15.81 3.74
N LEU A 88 -1.08 -16.65 4.75
CA LEU A 88 0.04 -17.59 4.71
C LEU A 88 -0.10 -18.58 3.54
N LYS A 89 -1.29 -19.18 3.40
CA LYS A 89 -1.58 -20.12 2.32
C LYS A 89 -1.38 -19.47 0.94
N GLU A 90 -1.88 -18.26 0.75
CA GLU A 90 -1.73 -17.55 -0.53
C GLU A 90 -0.26 -17.21 -0.81
N VAL A 91 0.51 -16.80 0.20
CA VAL A 91 1.95 -16.55 0.04
C VAL A 91 2.70 -17.81 -0.35
N GLN A 92 2.41 -18.94 0.30
CA GLN A 92 3.04 -20.24 0.01
C GLN A 92 2.66 -20.79 -1.37
N THR A 93 1.42 -20.56 -1.80
CA THR A 93 0.92 -21.08 -3.08
C THR A 93 1.35 -20.23 -4.27
N LEU A 94 1.26 -18.91 -4.13
CA LEU A 94 1.45 -17.97 -5.24
C LEU A 94 2.86 -17.41 -5.32
N HIS A 95 3.66 -17.53 -4.26
CA HIS A 95 4.97 -16.90 -4.16
C HIS A 95 4.94 -15.45 -4.64
N PRO A 96 4.12 -14.59 -4.00
CA PRO A 96 3.92 -13.22 -4.44
C PRO A 96 5.22 -12.43 -4.37
N ARG A 97 5.28 -11.35 -5.10
CA ARG A 97 6.40 -10.43 -5.05
C ARG A 97 6.31 -9.45 -3.88
N LEU A 98 5.09 -9.16 -3.47
CA LEU A 98 4.76 -8.20 -2.42
C LEU A 98 3.72 -8.79 -1.47
N LEU A 99 3.93 -8.59 -0.18
CA LEU A 99 2.94 -8.82 0.87
C LEU A 99 2.77 -7.51 1.64
N LEU A 100 1.56 -6.96 1.61
CA LEU A 100 1.13 -5.91 2.52
C LEU A 100 0.35 -6.58 3.64
N VAL A 101 0.73 -6.36 4.90
CA VAL A 101 0.17 -7.13 6.02
C VAL A 101 -0.14 -6.25 7.23
N ASN A 102 -1.38 -6.33 7.70
CA ASN A 102 -1.80 -5.75 8.96
C ASN A 102 -1.28 -6.61 10.13
N PRO A 103 -0.63 -6.05 11.15
CA PRO A 103 -0.12 -6.80 12.30
C PRO A 103 -1.20 -7.53 13.10
N TYR A 104 -2.44 -7.03 13.08
CA TYR A 104 -3.56 -7.51 13.88
C TYR A 104 -4.58 -8.32 13.08
N LEU A 105 -4.11 -9.29 12.29
CA LEU A 105 -4.99 -10.20 11.56
C LEU A 105 -5.60 -11.24 12.51
N PRO A 106 -6.85 -11.66 12.28
CA PRO A 106 -7.44 -12.78 12.97
C PRO A 106 -6.79 -14.11 12.57
N GLU A 107 -7.06 -15.17 13.30
CA GLU A 107 -6.57 -16.56 13.14
C GLU A 107 -5.07 -16.71 13.29
N LEU A 108 -4.27 -15.88 12.63
CA LEU A 108 -2.81 -15.81 12.74
C LEU A 108 -2.40 -14.34 12.70
N MET A 109 -1.81 -13.84 13.78
CA MET A 109 -1.34 -12.44 13.82
C MET A 109 -0.35 -12.15 12.69
N GLY A 110 -0.46 -10.96 12.08
CA GLY A 110 0.42 -10.57 10.97
C GLY A 110 1.90 -10.61 11.33
N THR A 111 2.26 -10.29 12.56
CA THR A 111 3.64 -10.40 13.07
C THR A 111 4.15 -11.85 13.11
N GLU A 112 3.30 -12.79 13.48
CA GLU A 112 3.62 -14.21 13.48
C GLU A 112 3.66 -14.76 12.03
N LEU A 113 2.75 -14.33 11.18
CA LEU A 113 2.76 -14.61 9.75
C LEU A 113 4.11 -14.24 9.12
N ILE A 114 4.60 -13.03 9.39
CA ILE A 114 5.91 -12.57 8.90
C ILE A 114 7.02 -13.51 9.38
N SER A 115 7.02 -13.85 10.68
CA SER A 115 8.01 -14.75 11.26
C SER A 115 8.02 -16.12 10.55
N ARG A 116 6.85 -16.70 10.28
CA ARG A 116 6.75 -17.99 9.58
C ARG A 116 7.27 -17.90 8.16
N ILE A 117 6.89 -16.86 7.41
CA ILE A 117 7.38 -16.66 6.03
C ILE A 117 8.89 -16.49 5.98
N ARG A 118 9.49 -15.79 6.97
CA ARG A 118 10.95 -15.59 7.03
C ARG A 118 11.72 -16.85 7.41
N GLN A 119 11.09 -17.83 8.04
CA GLN A 119 11.69 -19.12 8.41
C GLN A 119 11.62 -20.16 7.28
N GLU A 120 10.87 -19.91 6.23
CA GLU A 120 10.78 -20.82 5.09
C GLU A 120 12.05 -20.77 4.22
N ASP A 121 12.43 -21.91 3.63
CA ASP A 121 13.57 -21.99 2.70
C ASP A 121 13.29 -21.26 1.38
N ALA A 122 12.02 -20.98 1.06
CA ALA A 122 11.63 -20.21 -0.11
C ALA A 122 12.04 -18.74 0.02
N PRO A 123 12.42 -18.07 -1.07
CA PRO A 123 12.71 -16.65 -1.03
C PRO A 123 11.44 -15.86 -0.64
N PRO A 124 11.49 -15.12 0.46
CA PRO A 124 10.33 -14.38 0.92
C PRO A 124 9.96 -13.26 -0.03
N PRO A 125 8.67 -12.86 -0.07
CA PRO A 125 8.26 -11.64 -0.74
C PRO A 125 8.90 -10.41 -0.08
N THR A 126 8.82 -9.26 -0.73
CA THR A 126 8.93 -7.98 -0.04
C THR A 126 7.74 -7.84 0.89
N ILE A 127 7.98 -7.64 2.18
CA ILE A 127 6.94 -7.54 3.19
C ILE A 127 6.88 -6.13 3.71
N ILE A 128 5.73 -5.48 3.59
CA ILE A 128 5.49 -4.16 4.15
C ILE A 128 4.38 -4.27 5.19
N LEU A 129 4.71 -3.85 6.40
CA LEU A 129 3.77 -3.84 7.51
C LEU A 129 2.79 -2.67 7.34
N LEU A 130 1.50 -2.94 7.45
CA LEU A 130 0.47 -1.91 7.46
C LEU A 130 0.28 -1.45 8.90
N GLY A 131 0.47 -0.16 9.15
CA GLY A 131 0.30 0.37 10.49
C GLY A 131 -1.01 1.11 10.63
N ALA A 132 -1.95 0.53 11.36
CA ALA A 132 -2.96 1.31 12.05
C ALA A 132 -2.30 1.98 13.24
N ILE A 133 -1.67 3.12 13.04
CA ILE A 133 -1.29 3.93 14.17
C ILE A 133 -2.53 4.73 14.54
N HIS A 134 -3.03 4.45 15.74
CA HIS A 134 -4.14 5.17 16.35
C HIS A 134 -4.15 6.64 15.94
N SER A 135 -5.32 7.14 15.57
CA SER A 135 -5.62 8.49 15.08
C SER A 135 -5.13 9.64 15.98
N SER A 136 -4.59 9.35 17.14
CA SER A 136 -4.06 10.33 18.08
C SER A 136 -2.59 10.65 17.80
N LYS A 137 -2.27 11.91 17.51
CA LYS A 137 -0.90 12.44 17.31
C LYS A 137 0.09 12.09 18.41
N ARG A 138 -0.37 11.81 19.64
CA ARG A 138 0.47 11.38 20.78
C ARG A 138 1.11 10.03 20.56
N TYR A 139 0.58 9.19 19.65
CA TYR A 139 1.01 7.82 19.42
C TYR A 139 1.54 7.55 18.02
N ARG A 140 1.75 8.58 17.18
CA ARG A 140 2.44 8.45 15.88
C ARG A 140 3.93 8.20 16.11
N ARG A 141 4.26 7.03 16.62
CA ARG A 141 5.63 6.55 16.63
C ARG A 141 5.81 5.57 15.50
N ARG A 142 6.92 5.72 14.78
CA ARG A 142 7.41 4.65 13.92
C ARG A 142 7.45 3.37 14.77
N PRO A 143 6.96 2.22 14.28
CA PRO A 143 7.02 1.00 15.08
C PRO A 143 8.46 0.77 15.54
N GLU A 144 8.62 0.44 16.82
CA GLU A 144 9.94 0.17 17.40
C GLU A 144 10.59 -1.06 16.77
N SER A 145 9.77 -1.96 16.22
CA SER A 145 10.17 -3.14 15.49
C SER A 145 9.28 -3.34 14.27
N LEU A 146 9.89 -3.75 13.16
CA LEU A 146 9.18 -4.17 11.95
C LEU A 146 8.85 -5.66 11.95
N TYR A 147 9.14 -6.38 13.01
CA TYR A 147 8.88 -7.82 13.16
C TYR A 147 9.36 -8.68 11.97
N GLY A 148 10.43 -8.24 11.29
CA GLY A 148 10.97 -8.90 10.11
C GLY A 148 10.39 -8.42 8.77
N ALA A 149 9.50 -7.44 8.77
CA ALA A 149 9.09 -6.76 7.54
C ALA A 149 10.21 -5.84 7.00
N ASP A 150 10.18 -5.57 5.70
CA ASP A 150 11.19 -4.74 5.03
C ASP A 150 10.91 -3.25 5.22
N ASP A 151 9.64 -2.86 5.36
CA ASP A 151 9.22 -1.47 5.62
C ASP A 151 7.82 -1.44 6.27
N TYR A 152 7.34 -0.25 6.45
CA TYR A 152 6.09 0.09 7.11
C TYR A 152 5.33 1.15 6.30
N LEU A 153 4.02 0.97 6.16
CA LEU A 153 3.09 1.94 5.60
C LEU A 153 2.15 2.45 6.67
N ASP A 154 2.06 3.77 6.79
CA ASP A 154 1.06 4.45 7.60
C ASP A 154 -0.24 4.55 6.80
N GLU A 155 -1.37 4.11 7.36
CA GLU A 155 -2.69 4.22 6.74
C GLU A 155 -3.07 5.67 6.40
N SER A 156 -2.53 6.63 7.15
CA SER A 156 -2.72 8.06 6.88
C SER A 156 -1.75 8.61 5.82
N GLY A 157 -0.89 7.76 5.25
CA GLY A 157 0.02 8.13 4.18
C GLY A 157 -0.72 8.52 2.91
N SER A 158 -0.14 9.43 2.10
CA SER A 158 -0.68 9.72 0.78
C SER A 158 -0.46 8.55 -0.18
N ASP A 159 -1.32 8.42 -1.17
CA ASP A 159 -1.23 7.41 -2.23
C ASP A 159 0.14 7.44 -2.91
N ASP A 160 0.66 8.63 -3.20
CA ASP A 160 2.01 8.80 -3.75
C ASP A 160 3.10 8.24 -2.82
N SER A 161 2.95 8.40 -1.50
CA SER A 161 3.92 7.87 -0.55
C SER A 161 3.89 6.33 -0.52
N ILE A 162 2.71 5.74 -0.64
CA ILE A 162 2.51 4.29 -0.73
C ILE A 162 3.15 3.75 -2.01
N VAL A 163 2.80 4.36 -3.15
CA VAL A 163 3.34 3.99 -4.46
C VAL A 163 4.87 4.07 -4.47
N ARG A 164 5.46 5.17 -4.02
CA ARG A 164 6.93 5.33 -3.97
C ARG A 164 7.62 4.29 -3.10
N LYS A 165 7.04 3.92 -1.97
CA LYS A 165 7.60 2.85 -1.13
C LYS A 165 7.58 1.50 -1.83
N VAL A 166 6.46 1.14 -2.47
CA VAL A 166 6.34 -0.09 -3.25
C VAL A 166 7.34 -0.09 -4.41
N GLU A 167 7.44 1.00 -5.15
CA GLU A 167 8.40 1.15 -6.24
C GLU A 167 9.86 1.01 -5.76
N TYR A 168 10.20 1.67 -4.65
CA TYR A 168 11.52 1.62 -4.07
C TYR A 168 11.93 0.20 -3.69
N HIS A 169 11.10 -0.49 -2.90
CA HIS A 169 11.44 -1.83 -2.41
C HIS A 169 11.41 -2.91 -3.50
N LEU A 170 10.60 -2.70 -4.52
CA LEU A 170 10.50 -3.63 -5.65
C LEU A 170 11.39 -3.23 -6.83
N HIS A 171 12.17 -2.16 -6.72
CA HIS A 171 13.00 -1.64 -7.80
C HIS A 171 12.22 -1.44 -9.11
N LEU A 172 10.99 -0.93 -9.00
CA LEU A 172 10.19 -0.56 -10.15
C LEU A 172 10.65 0.78 -10.71
N PRO A 173 10.46 1.04 -12.01
CA PRO A 173 10.64 2.39 -12.54
C PRO A 173 9.65 3.33 -11.84
N PRO A 174 10.06 4.56 -11.51
CA PRO A 174 9.15 5.51 -10.88
C PRO A 174 7.96 5.78 -11.82
N SER A 175 6.77 5.64 -11.31
CA SER A 175 5.57 6.04 -12.02
C SER A 175 5.60 7.55 -12.25
N PRO A 176 5.10 8.04 -13.40
CA PRO A 176 4.92 9.46 -13.57
C PRO A 176 4.05 9.98 -12.42
N PRO A 177 4.30 11.22 -11.93
CA PRO A 177 3.44 11.81 -10.93
C PRO A 177 2.01 11.69 -11.43
N ARG A 178 1.15 11.10 -10.63
CA ARG A 178 -0.26 10.98 -11.01
C ARG A 178 -0.78 12.39 -11.21
N ASN A 179 -0.96 12.77 -12.47
CA ASN A 179 -1.73 13.97 -12.80
C ASN A 179 -3.16 13.65 -12.37
N VAL A 180 -3.48 14.04 -11.18
CA VAL A 180 -4.78 13.84 -10.56
C VAL A 180 -5.70 14.87 -11.22
N ALA A 181 -6.26 14.49 -12.38
CA ALA A 181 -7.46 15.11 -12.91
C ALA A 181 -8.69 14.66 -12.07
N GLY A 182 -8.50 14.49 -10.80
CA GLY A 182 -9.40 14.17 -9.73
C GLY A 182 -8.77 14.66 -8.44
N ASP A 183 -8.24 15.87 -8.50
CA ASP A 183 -7.48 16.51 -7.41
C ASP A 183 -8.23 16.55 -6.08
N ASP A 184 -9.53 16.40 -6.10
CA ASP A 184 -10.40 16.54 -4.95
C ASP A 184 -10.55 15.23 -4.14
N GLU A 185 -10.37 14.05 -4.74
CA GLU A 185 -10.71 12.80 -4.05
C GLU A 185 -9.71 12.42 -2.95
N GLU A 186 -8.42 12.59 -3.16
CA GLU A 186 -7.41 12.40 -2.10
C GLU A 186 -7.54 13.48 -1.03
N GLY A 187 -7.71 14.72 -1.44
CA GLY A 187 -7.97 15.84 -0.53
C GLY A 187 -9.25 15.64 0.26
N LEU A 188 -10.32 15.18 -0.39
CA LEU A 188 -11.59 14.84 0.26
C LEU A 188 -11.44 13.68 1.24
N ARG A 189 -10.68 12.64 0.88
CA ARG A 189 -10.38 11.52 1.79
C ARG A 189 -9.65 11.99 3.05
N LEU A 190 -8.63 12.83 2.89
CA LEU A 190 -7.91 13.42 4.02
C LEU A 190 -8.82 14.31 4.87
N ALA A 191 -9.67 15.10 4.22
CA ALA A 191 -10.63 15.97 4.92
C ALA A 191 -11.68 15.16 5.68
N ARG A 192 -12.19 14.08 5.10
CA ARG A 192 -13.11 13.13 5.76
C ARG A 192 -12.45 12.45 6.95
N SER A 193 -11.20 12.00 6.82
CA SER A 193 -10.46 11.40 7.95
C SER A 193 -10.34 12.38 9.12
N VAL A 194 -9.92 13.63 8.86
CA VAL A 194 -9.82 14.67 9.89
C VAL A 194 -11.18 14.95 10.54
N PHE A 195 -12.22 15.05 9.73
CA PHE A 195 -13.58 15.31 10.22
C PHE A 195 -14.10 14.14 11.07
N THR A 196 -13.93 12.90 10.62
CA THR A 196 -14.35 11.69 11.34
C THR A 196 -13.63 11.56 12.67
N ASP A 197 -12.33 11.86 12.71
CA ASP A 197 -11.54 11.85 13.95
C ASP A 197 -12.14 12.83 14.98
N LEU A 198 -12.53 14.02 14.55
CA LEU A 198 -13.13 15.01 15.43
C LEU A 198 -14.55 14.62 15.88
N LEU A 199 -15.33 14.01 14.98
CA LEU A 199 -16.66 13.50 15.27
C LEU A 199 -16.63 12.43 16.36
N VAL A 200 -15.65 11.52 16.29
CA VAL A 200 -15.50 10.41 17.24
C VAL A 200 -14.88 10.87 18.56
N CYS A 201 -13.94 11.82 18.51
CA CYS A 201 -13.23 12.27 19.71
C CYS A 201 -14.08 13.15 20.64
N ASP A 202 -15.04 13.91 20.09
CA ASP A 202 -15.89 14.81 20.88
C ASP A 202 -17.31 14.89 20.30
N PRO A 203 -18.11 13.82 20.47
CA PRO A 203 -19.47 13.75 19.90
C PRO A 203 -20.43 14.76 20.56
N GLU A 204 -20.21 15.11 21.82
CA GLU A 204 -21.06 16.10 22.51
C GLU A 204 -20.86 17.50 21.94
N ARG A 205 -19.63 17.87 21.64
CA ARG A 205 -19.28 19.13 21.02
C ARG A 205 -19.74 19.20 19.57
N MET A 206 -19.65 18.06 18.84
CA MET A 206 -20.19 17.91 17.49
C MET A 206 -21.71 18.04 17.44
N ALA A 207 -22.45 17.57 18.43
CA ALA A 207 -23.91 17.70 18.49
C ALA A 207 -24.39 19.17 18.54
N ARG A 208 -23.52 20.12 18.87
CA ARG A 208 -23.79 21.57 18.88
C ARG A 208 -23.55 22.24 17.53
N VAL A 209 -22.91 21.54 16.59
CA VAL A 209 -22.62 22.04 15.26
C VAL A 209 -23.89 21.96 14.41
N LYS A 210 -24.40 23.08 13.99
CA LYS A 210 -25.61 23.20 13.15
C LYS A 210 -25.32 23.73 11.76
N VAL A 211 -24.30 24.57 11.67
CA VAL A 211 -23.80 25.13 10.41
C VAL A 211 -22.26 24.97 10.36
N PRO A 212 -21.65 25.04 9.19
CA PRO A 212 -20.19 24.85 9.06
C PRO A 212 -19.37 25.84 9.91
N GLU A 213 -19.87 27.03 10.11
CA GLU A 213 -19.22 28.06 10.92
C GLU A 213 -19.13 27.69 12.39
N ASP A 214 -20.13 26.97 12.92
CA ASP A 214 -20.13 26.45 14.28
C ASP A 214 -18.98 25.46 14.46
N PHE A 215 -18.76 24.59 13.48
CA PHE A 215 -17.65 23.62 13.51
C PHE A 215 -16.31 24.34 13.64
N PHE A 216 -16.03 25.32 12.79
CA PHE A 216 -14.76 26.05 12.84
C PHE A 216 -14.63 26.96 14.06
N SER A 217 -15.74 27.35 14.68
CA SER A 217 -15.74 28.10 15.94
C SER A 217 -15.48 27.20 17.14
N LEU A 218 -16.22 26.10 17.23
CA LEU A 218 -16.12 25.12 18.33
C LEU A 218 -14.79 24.33 18.29
N PHE A 219 -14.33 23.90 17.12
CA PHE A 219 -13.11 23.09 16.91
C PHE A 219 -11.95 23.92 16.33
N ARG A 220 -11.80 25.17 16.79
CA ARG A 220 -10.89 26.16 16.18
C ARG A 220 -9.45 25.63 16.03
N GLU A 221 -8.90 25.09 17.11
CA GLU A 221 -7.50 24.63 17.13
C GLU A 221 -7.35 23.34 16.36
N GLU A 222 -8.24 22.39 16.56
CA GLU A 222 -8.23 21.09 15.93
C GLU A 222 -8.49 21.20 14.41
N ALA A 223 -9.44 22.06 14.01
CA ALA A 223 -9.69 22.31 12.59
C ALA A 223 -8.52 23.02 11.90
N ALA A 224 -7.86 23.97 12.59
CA ALA A 224 -6.66 24.61 12.06
C ALA A 224 -5.51 23.63 11.90
N GLU A 225 -5.37 22.70 12.84
CA GLU A 225 -4.37 21.63 12.77
C GLU A 225 -4.70 20.62 11.68
N GLY A 226 -5.98 20.23 11.55
CA GLY A 226 -6.47 19.38 10.48
C GLY A 226 -6.23 19.99 9.09
N LYS A 227 -6.51 21.27 8.91
CA LYS A 227 -6.20 22.02 7.68
C LYS A 227 -4.69 21.98 7.35
N ARG A 228 -3.82 22.19 8.34
CA ARG A 228 -2.36 22.09 8.15
C ARG A 228 -1.95 20.67 7.78
N TYR A 229 -2.54 19.66 8.38
CA TYR A 229 -2.31 18.27 8.06
C TYR A 229 -2.67 17.95 6.61
N ILE A 230 -3.86 18.37 6.15
CA ILE A 230 -4.31 18.20 4.77
C ILE A 230 -3.35 18.93 3.83
N GLU A 231 -3.06 20.20 4.10
CA GLU A 231 -2.20 21.03 3.25
C GLU A 231 -0.77 20.47 3.08
N THR A 232 -0.22 19.86 4.14
CA THR A 232 1.12 19.26 4.10
C THR A 232 1.16 18.03 3.20
N ARG A 233 0.06 17.29 3.11
CA ARG A 233 -0.06 16.08 2.29
C ARG A 233 -0.57 16.35 0.89
N ARG A 234 -1.48 17.28 0.78
CA ARG A 234 -2.12 17.68 -0.47
C ARG A 234 -2.23 19.19 -0.52
N ARG A 235 -1.32 19.82 -1.24
CA ARG A 235 -1.26 21.27 -1.37
C ARG A 235 -2.53 21.81 -2.02
N GLY A 236 -3.16 22.79 -1.40
CA GLY A 236 -4.40 23.41 -1.87
C GLY A 236 -5.68 22.70 -1.43
N ALA A 237 -5.61 21.54 -0.79
CA ALA A 237 -6.78 20.73 -0.40
C ALA A 237 -7.35 21.10 0.99
N SER A 238 -6.74 22.02 1.72
CA SER A 238 -7.18 22.39 3.08
C SER A 238 -8.60 23.00 3.12
N ALA A 239 -9.08 23.56 2.01
CA ALA A 239 -10.44 24.09 1.88
C ALA A 239 -11.51 22.99 1.90
N LEU A 240 -11.17 21.76 1.43
CA LEU A 240 -12.10 20.64 1.34
C LEU A 240 -12.64 20.18 2.71
N LEU A 241 -11.95 20.51 3.82
CA LEU A 241 -12.49 20.25 5.15
C LEU A 241 -13.83 20.99 5.37
N GLY A 242 -13.98 22.20 4.83
CA GLY A 242 -15.24 22.93 4.87
C GLY A 242 -16.35 22.27 4.06
N GLU A 243 -16.03 21.72 2.90
CA GLU A 243 -16.97 21.00 2.03
C GLU A 243 -17.47 19.72 2.70
N VAL A 244 -16.58 18.96 3.34
CA VAL A 244 -16.93 17.73 4.08
C VAL A 244 -17.87 18.05 5.24
N VAL A 245 -17.59 19.12 6.01
CA VAL A 245 -18.46 19.56 7.11
C VAL A 245 -19.84 19.98 6.59
N ALA A 246 -19.88 20.77 5.52
CA ALA A 246 -21.14 21.21 4.91
C ALA A 246 -21.98 20.04 4.38
N HIS A 247 -21.32 19.08 3.72
CA HIS A 247 -21.99 17.88 3.21
C HIS A 247 -22.59 17.02 4.34
N TYR A 248 -21.86 16.83 5.43
CA TYR A 248 -22.34 16.09 6.60
C TYR A 248 -23.58 16.73 7.20
N LEU A 249 -23.58 18.04 7.36
CA LEU A 249 -24.70 18.79 7.94
C LEU A 249 -25.93 18.86 7.02
N SER A 250 -25.75 18.77 5.70
CA SER A 250 -26.86 18.76 4.72
C SER A 250 -27.54 17.40 4.58
N GLY A 251 -26.87 16.32 4.97
CA GLY A 251 -27.38 14.94 4.89
C GLY A 251 -28.03 14.42 6.18
N SER A 252 -28.09 15.28 7.21
CA SER A 252 -28.79 15.03 8.49
C SER A 252 -30.19 15.69 8.46
#